data_23aaae5ba004c28b7e24874dba3710a4
#
_entry.id   23aaae5ba004c28b7e24874dba3710a4
#
_cell.length_a   1.000
_cell.length_b   1.000
_cell.length_c   1.000
_cell.angle_alpha   90.00
_cell.angle_beta   90.00
_cell.angle_gamma   90.00
#
_symmetry.space_group_name_H-M   'P 1'
#
loop_
_entity.id
_entity.type
_entity.pdbx_description
1 polymer ?
#
loop_
_entity_poly.entity_id
_entity_poly.type
_entity_poly.pdbx_seq_one_letter_code
_entity_poly.pdbx_strand_id
1 'polypeptide(L)'
;MKTVYAGGEGEIVEKKSRFIATVRPVSSEEEAVAFINEMKKKYWDARHNCSAFVIGDRQEISRCSDDGEPAQTAGRPILDVLLKEEIHNVCVVVTRYFGGTLLGTGGLVRAYQKATQTGLENSVIIDKQIGRKLTIGTDYNGLGKLQYLIAKEELTMIDTVYTEKVELILMVPKEKEQSFEKEVTEATSGNADISWGDEVLYAM
;
A
#
# COMPACT_ATOMS: atom_id res chain seq x y z
N MET A 1 3.06 1.07 6.84
CA MET A 1 2.33 1.99 5.92
C MET A 1 1.77 1.18 4.76
N LYS A 2 0.45 1.16 4.62
CA LYS A 2 -0.20 0.42 3.52
C LYS A 2 -0.16 1.24 2.21
N THR A 3 0.15 0.60 1.10
CA THR A 3 0.11 1.21 -0.23
C THR A 3 -0.36 0.20 -1.27
N VAL A 4 -0.94 0.69 -2.36
CA VAL A 4 -1.33 -0.16 -3.49
C VAL A 4 -0.09 -0.47 -4.32
N TYR A 5 0.22 -1.76 -4.48
CA TYR A 5 1.29 -2.23 -5.39
C TYR A 5 0.76 -2.38 -6.82
N ALA A 6 -0.42 -3.01 -6.96
CA ALA A 6 -1.10 -3.14 -8.25
C ALA A 6 -2.57 -2.75 -8.07
N GLY A 7 -3.04 -1.83 -8.89
CA GLY A 7 -4.43 -1.37 -8.88
C GLY A 7 -5.38 -2.45 -9.39
N GLY A 8 -6.61 -2.42 -8.86
CA GLY A 8 -7.69 -3.29 -9.25
C GLY A 8 -8.92 -2.52 -9.73
N GLU A 9 -9.89 -3.25 -10.23
CA GLU A 9 -11.20 -2.74 -10.61
C GLU A 9 -12.29 -3.55 -9.89
N GLY A 10 -13.31 -2.87 -9.37
CA GLY A 10 -14.46 -3.50 -8.73
C GLY A 10 -15.76 -2.85 -9.17
N GLU A 11 -16.81 -3.64 -9.33
CA GLU A 11 -18.13 -3.15 -9.71
C GLU A 11 -19.17 -3.59 -8.69
N ILE A 12 -20.07 -2.66 -8.36
CA ILE A 12 -21.28 -2.97 -7.62
C ILE A 12 -22.52 -2.44 -8.37
N VAL A 13 -23.66 -3.04 -8.13
CA VAL A 13 -24.94 -2.58 -8.62
C VAL A 13 -25.87 -2.30 -7.44
N GLU A 14 -26.37 -1.05 -7.36
CA GLU A 14 -27.33 -0.63 -6.32
C GLU A 14 -28.53 0.03 -6.99
N LYS A 15 -29.74 -0.53 -6.79
CA LYS A 15 -30.98 -0.06 -7.42
C LYS A 15 -30.83 0.20 -8.92
N LYS A 16 -30.23 -0.74 -9.65
CA LYS A 16 -29.91 -0.68 -11.08
C LYS A 16 -28.83 0.35 -11.48
N SER A 17 -28.36 1.20 -10.59
CA SER A 17 -27.18 2.03 -10.86
C SER A 17 -25.91 1.16 -10.73
N ARG A 18 -24.99 1.34 -11.69
CA ARG A 18 -23.68 0.64 -11.69
C ARG A 18 -22.63 1.62 -11.17
N PHE A 19 -21.77 1.13 -10.29
CA PHE A 19 -20.63 1.86 -9.76
C PHE A 19 -19.37 1.05 -10.02
N ILE A 20 -18.46 1.59 -10.83
CA ILE A 20 -17.21 0.93 -11.21
C ILE A 20 -16.07 1.69 -10.53
N ALA A 21 -15.44 1.08 -9.56
CA ALA A 21 -14.26 1.64 -8.90
C ALA A 21 -13.01 1.15 -9.60
N THR A 22 -12.16 2.07 -10.05
CA THR A 22 -10.84 1.76 -10.60
C THR A 22 -9.78 2.37 -9.66
N VAL A 23 -8.86 1.55 -9.20
CA VAL A 23 -7.81 1.90 -8.25
C VAL A 23 -6.47 1.95 -8.96
N ARG A 24 -5.65 2.97 -8.67
CA ARG A 24 -4.29 3.08 -9.23
C ARG A 24 -3.31 3.60 -8.17
N PRO A 25 -2.12 2.99 -8.02
CA PRO A 25 -1.04 3.59 -7.26
C PRO A 25 -0.56 4.87 -7.96
N VAL A 26 -0.34 5.93 -7.19
CA VAL A 26 0.17 7.22 -7.67
C VAL A 26 1.19 7.76 -6.68
N SER A 27 2.20 8.47 -7.16
CA SER A 27 3.26 9.06 -6.34
C SER A 27 3.18 10.58 -6.27
N SER A 28 2.37 11.21 -7.12
CA SER A 28 2.21 12.67 -7.16
C SER A 28 0.78 13.09 -7.50
N GLU A 29 0.48 14.36 -7.25
CA GLU A 29 -0.83 14.96 -7.60
C GLU A 29 -1.04 14.97 -9.12
N GLU A 30 0.04 15.20 -9.89
CA GLU A 30 0.01 15.19 -11.36
C GLU A 30 -0.39 13.80 -11.90
N GLU A 31 0.16 12.72 -11.33
CA GLU A 31 -0.21 11.35 -11.69
C GLU A 31 -1.67 11.05 -11.36
N ALA A 32 -2.15 11.51 -10.20
CA ALA A 32 -3.54 11.34 -9.80
C ALA A 32 -4.49 12.07 -10.76
N VAL A 33 -4.19 13.32 -11.12
CA VAL A 33 -4.97 14.12 -12.07
C VAL A 33 -4.94 13.50 -13.47
N ALA A 34 -3.79 13.01 -13.93
CA ALA A 34 -3.66 12.32 -15.21
C ALA A 34 -4.55 11.07 -15.24
N PHE A 35 -4.54 10.27 -14.18
CA PHE A 35 -5.40 9.09 -14.06
C PHE A 35 -6.88 9.43 -14.04
N ILE A 36 -7.31 10.44 -13.29
CA ILE A 36 -8.70 10.89 -13.26
C ILE A 36 -9.16 11.30 -14.68
N ASN A 37 -8.32 12.02 -15.42
CA ASN A 37 -8.61 12.43 -16.80
C ASN A 37 -8.65 11.22 -17.76
N GLU A 38 -7.81 10.22 -17.57
CA GLU A 38 -7.85 8.95 -18.31
C GLU A 38 -9.20 8.25 -18.10
N MET A 39 -9.68 8.15 -16.85
CA MET A 39 -10.96 7.52 -16.53
C MET A 39 -12.15 8.30 -17.09
N LYS A 40 -12.12 9.63 -17.05
CA LYS A 40 -13.12 10.48 -17.70
C LYS A 40 -13.19 10.27 -19.21
N LYS A 41 -12.05 9.99 -19.87
CA LYS A 41 -12.02 9.66 -21.29
C LYS A 41 -12.50 8.23 -21.56
N LYS A 42 -12.07 7.26 -20.73
CA LYS A 42 -12.51 5.85 -20.83
C LYS A 42 -14.01 5.71 -20.68
N TYR A 43 -14.60 6.41 -19.72
CA TYR A 43 -16.03 6.38 -19.39
C TYR A 43 -16.71 7.70 -19.74
N TRP A 44 -16.47 8.20 -20.96
CA TRP A 44 -16.94 9.50 -21.43
C TRP A 44 -18.47 9.63 -21.47
N ASP A 45 -19.19 8.52 -21.55
CA ASP A 45 -20.66 8.40 -21.55
C ASP A 45 -21.26 8.33 -20.14
N ALA A 46 -20.43 8.18 -19.10
CA ALA A 46 -20.88 8.27 -17.72
C ALA A 46 -21.03 9.74 -17.26
N ARG A 47 -22.06 10.02 -16.47
CA ARG A 47 -22.29 11.38 -15.95
C ARG A 47 -21.35 11.77 -14.83
N HIS A 48 -20.87 10.79 -14.06
CA HIS A 48 -20.11 11.02 -12.85
C HIS A 48 -18.89 10.07 -12.80
N ASN A 49 -17.71 10.66 -12.72
CA ASN A 49 -16.43 9.99 -12.47
C ASN A 49 -15.85 10.60 -11.18
N CYS A 50 -16.45 10.25 -10.05
CA CYS A 50 -16.09 10.78 -8.75
C CYS A 50 -14.74 10.21 -8.31
N SER A 51 -13.93 11.01 -7.62
CA SER A 51 -12.57 10.59 -7.32
C SER A 51 -12.10 11.02 -5.94
N ALA A 52 -11.13 10.30 -5.41
CA ALA A 52 -10.30 10.73 -4.30
C ALA A 52 -8.88 10.18 -4.44
N PHE A 53 -7.90 10.90 -3.89
CA PHE A 53 -6.54 10.43 -3.79
C PHE A 53 -5.89 10.88 -2.47
N VAL A 54 -4.93 10.06 -2.04
CA VAL A 54 -4.10 10.29 -0.86
C VAL A 54 -2.65 10.08 -1.26
N ILE A 55 -1.79 11.07 -1.04
CA ILE A 55 -0.38 11.07 -1.43
C ILE A 55 0.48 11.48 -0.24
N GLY A 56 1.65 10.86 -0.17
CA GLY A 56 2.65 11.09 0.87
C GLY A 56 2.55 10.09 2.03
N ASP A 57 3.67 9.90 2.71
CA ASP A 57 3.81 8.88 3.77
C ASP A 57 3.02 9.25 5.04
N ARG A 58 2.63 10.52 5.18
CA ARG A 58 1.80 11.03 6.28
C ARG A 58 0.47 11.60 5.79
N GLN A 59 0.04 11.21 4.56
CA GLN A 59 -1.18 11.71 3.93
C GLN A 59 -1.18 13.24 3.72
N GLU A 60 -0.02 13.80 3.37
CA GLU A 60 0.21 15.25 3.25
C GLU A 60 -0.74 15.90 2.24
N ILE A 61 -1.07 15.17 1.19
CA ILE A 61 -2.01 15.63 0.17
C ILE A 61 -3.18 14.65 0.10
N SER A 62 -4.37 15.14 0.40
CA SER A 62 -5.62 14.42 0.17
C SER A 62 -6.64 15.33 -0.53
N ARG A 63 -7.25 14.83 -1.60
CA ARG A 63 -8.25 15.55 -2.40
C ARG A 63 -9.37 14.62 -2.78
N CYS A 64 -10.55 15.19 -3.00
CA CYS A 64 -11.69 14.46 -3.53
C CYS A 64 -12.58 15.34 -4.40
N SER A 65 -13.38 14.70 -5.26
CA SER A 65 -14.32 15.36 -6.17
C SER A 65 -15.59 14.55 -6.31
N ASP A 66 -16.73 15.23 -6.18
CA ASP A 66 -18.06 14.64 -6.42
C ASP A 66 -18.43 14.58 -7.91
N ASP A 67 -17.69 15.25 -8.79
CA ASP A 67 -17.89 15.26 -10.25
C ASP A 67 -19.37 15.38 -10.68
N GLY A 68 -20.08 16.33 -10.06
CA GLY A 68 -21.49 16.61 -10.37
C GLY A 68 -22.53 15.78 -9.58
N GLU A 69 -22.12 14.85 -8.71
CA GLU A 69 -23.03 14.29 -7.71
C GLU A 69 -23.37 15.33 -6.63
N PRO A 70 -24.42 15.15 -5.83
CA PRO A 70 -24.70 16.04 -4.72
C PRO A 70 -23.49 16.16 -3.77
N ALA A 71 -23.26 17.37 -3.27
CA ALA A 71 -22.09 17.68 -2.45
C ALA A 71 -21.88 16.67 -1.31
N GLN A 72 -20.63 16.16 -1.18
CA GLN A 72 -20.19 15.23 -0.14
C GLN A 72 -20.86 13.83 -0.19
N THR A 73 -21.49 13.45 -1.29
CA THR A 73 -22.13 12.14 -1.42
C THR A 73 -21.31 11.10 -2.17
N ALA A 74 -20.21 11.51 -2.79
CA ALA A 74 -19.36 10.64 -3.61
C ALA A 74 -17.86 10.77 -3.29
N GLY A 75 -17.24 11.89 -3.60
CA GLY A 75 -15.81 12.09 -3.42
C GLY A 75 -15.37 11.96 -1.96
N ARG A 76 -16.10 12.57 -1.04
CA ARG A 76 -15.80 12.46 0.39
C ARG A 76 -15.94 11.02 0.92
N PRO A 77 -17.01 10.27 0.62
CA PRO A 77 -17.12 8.85 0.95
C PRO A 77 -15.98 7.97 0.42
N ILE A 78 -15.49 8.23 -0.81
CA ILE A 78 -14.31 7.54 -1.36
C ILE A 78 -13.08 7.85 -0.50
N LEU A 79 -12.82 9.13 -0.22
CA LEU A 79 -11.69 9.57 0.59
C LEU A 79 -11.73 8.97 2.00
N ASP A 80 -12.90 8.95 2.64
CA ASP A 80 -13.06 8.40 4.00
C ASP A 80 -12.69 6.91 4.08
N VAL A 81 -12.95 6.13 3.01
CA VAL A 81 -12.50 4.73 2.93
C VAL A 81 -10.97 4.67 2.89
N LEU A 82 -10.31 5.46 2.04
CA LEU A 82 -8.85 5.47 1.93
C LEU A 82 -8.17 5.85 3.24
N LEU A 83 -8.69 6.88 3.91
CA LEU A 83 -8.15 7.36 5.19
C LEU A 83 -8.36 6.33 6.31
N LYS A 84 -9.54 5.69 6.38
CA LYS A 84 -9.87 4.67 7.38
C LYS A 84 -9.02 3.42 7.22
N GLU A 85 -8.75 2.98 5.99
CA GLU A 85 -7.90 1.83 5.70
C GLU A 85 -6.40 2.16 5.76
N GLU A 86 -6.05 3.44 6.01
CA GLU A 86 -4.68 3.95 6.08
C GLU A 86 -3.87 3.65 4.81
N ILE A 87 -4.54 3.77 3.64
CA ILE A 87 -3.89 3.52 2.35
C ILE A 87 -3.31 4.83 1.81
N HIS A 88 -2.04 4.80 1.45
CA HIS A 88 -1.27 5.92 0.96
C HIS A 88 -0.88 5.73 -0.50
N ASN A 89 -0.54 6.83 -1.17
CA ASN A 89 -0.05 6.84 -2.54
C ASN A 89 -1.00 6.12 -3.51
N VAL A 90 -2.28 6.50 -3.45
CA VAL A 90 -3.38 5.88 -4.19
C VAL A 90 -4.34 6.93 -4.72
N CYS A 91 -4.86 6.68 -5.94
CA CYS A 91 -6.01 7.35 -6.50
C CYS A 91 -7.10 6.34 -6.83
N VAL A 92 -8.36 6.68 -6.48
CA VAL A 92 -9.54 5.90 -6.80
C VAL A 92 -10.51 6.77 -7.59
N VAL A 93 -10.99 6.24 -8.71
CA VAL A 93 -12.09 6.83 -9.48
C VAL A 93 -13.26 5.87 -9.46
N VAL A 94 -14.43 6.37 -9.03
CA VAL A 94 -15.68 5.60 -9.08
C VAL A 94 -16.58 6.22 -10.14
N THR A 95 -16.76 5.48 -11.22
CA THR A 95 -17.63 5.83 -12.35
C THR A 95 -19.03 5.34 -12.11
N ARG A 96 -20.04 6.19 -12.26
CA ARG A 96 -21.44 5.81 -12.05
C ARG A 96 -22.27 5.92 -13.32
N TYR A 97 -23.03 4.85 -13.60
CA TYR A 97 -24.12 4.83 -14.56
C TYR A 97 -25.47 4.79 -13.81
N PHE A 98 -26.33 5.76 -14.06
CA PHE A 98 -27.63 5.86 -13.39
C PHE A 98 -28.59 4.78 -13.88
N GLY A 99 -29.23 4.07 -12.95
CA GLY A 99 -30.13 2.96 -13.21
C GLY A 99 -31.64 3.32 -13.24
N GLY A 100 -31.97 4.61 -13.31
CA GLY A 100 -33.37 5.07 -13.35
C GLY A 100 -34.04 5.21 -11.98
N THR A 101 -33.42 4.77 -10.89
CA THR A 101 -33.95 4.87 -9.52
C THR A 101 -33.03 5.72 -8.65
N LEU A 102 -33.60 6.73 -7.99
CA LEU A 102 -32.84 7.58 -7.06
C LEU A 102 -32.45 6.81 -5.79
N LEU A 103 -31.19 6.93 -5.39
CA LEU A 103 -30.67 6.33 -4.17
C LEU A 103 -30.92 7.19 -2.93
N GLY A 104 -31.03 8.50 -3.10
CA GLY A 104 -30.96 9.49 -2.03
C GLY A 104 -29.52 9.69 -1.53
N THR A 105 -29.27 10.73 -0.73
CA THR A 105 -27.92 11.10 -0.25
C THR A 105 -27.25 9.97 0.53
N GLY A 106 -27.92 9.37 1.50
CA GLY A 106 -27.39 8.25 2.29
C GLY A 106 -27.16 6.95 1.46
N GLY A 107 -27.98 6.74 0.40
CA GLY A 107 -27.79 5.63 -0.54
C GLY A 107 -26.55 5.82 -1.40
N LEU A 108 -26.31 7.05 -1.90
CA LEU A 108 -25.11 7.40 -2.65
C LEU A 108 -23.86 7.20 -1.81
N VAL A 109 -23.81 7.76 -0.61
CA VAL A 109 -22.67 7.61 0.32
C VAL A 109 -22.29 6.14 0.47
N ARG A 110 -23.24 5.27 0.83
CA ARG A 110 -23.00 3.84 0.99
C ARG A 110 -22.53 3.15 -0.29
N ALA A 111 -23.11 3.51 -1.45
CA ALA A 111 -22.75 2.94 -2.73
C ALA A 111 -21.30 3.31 -3.12
N TYR A 112 -20.90 4.57 -2.99
CA TYR A 112 -19.53 5.01 -3.27
C TYR A 112 -18.52 4.37 -2.32
N GLN A 113 -18.81 4.27 -1.03
CA GLN A 113 -17.97 3.56 -0.06
C GLN A 113 -17.81 2.09 -0.43
N LYS A 114 -18.92 1.39 -0.72
CA LYS A 114 -18.90 -0.04 -1.06
C LYS A 114 -18.15 -0.30 -2.37
N ALA A 115 -18.37 0.52 -3.40
CA ALA A 115 -17.63 0.41 -4.65
C ALA A 115 -16.12 0.58 -4.43
N THR A 116 -15.71 1.59 -3.65
CA THR A 116 -14.30 1.82 -3.29
C THR A 116 -13.70 0.61 -2.58
N GLN A 117 -14.39 0.07 -1.57
CA GLN A 117 -13.96 -1.15 -0.86
C GLN A 117 -13.76 -2.32 -1.82
N THR A 118 -14.73 -2.56 -2.72
CA THR A 118 -14.62 -3.64 -3.72
C THR A 118 -13.45 -3.44 -4.68
N GLY A 119 -13.17 -2.20 -5.10
CA GLY A 119 -11.98 -1.88 -5.89
C GLY A 119 -10.67 -2.16 -5.14
N LEU A 120 -10.61 -1.82 -3.85
CA LEU A 120 -9.45 -2.10 -2.99
C LEU A 120 -9.29 -3.60 -2.72
N GLU A 121 -10.39 -4.34 -2.48
CA GLU A 121 -10.38 -5.81 -2.30
C GLU A 121 -9.78 -6.54 -3.52
N ASN A 122 -9.94 -5.99 -4.72
CA ASN A 122 -9.40 -6.51 -5.98
C ASN A 122 -8.01 -5.94 -6.32
N SER A 123 -7.45 -5.11 -5.46
CA SER A 123 -6.10 -4.53 -5.59
C SER A 123 -5.08 -5.32 -4.78
N VAL A 124 -3.81 -5.27 -5.19
CA VAL A 124 -2.72 -5.80 -4.37
C VAL A 124 -2.24 -4.70 -3.44
N ILE A 125 -2.56 -4.82 -2.18
CA ILE A 125 -2.13 -3.88 -1.13
C ILE A 125 -0.96 -4.52 -0.38
N ILE A 126 0.12 -3.77 -0.21
CA ILE A 126 1.32 -4.19 0.52
C ILE A 126 1.53 -3.28 1.72
N ASP A 127 2.07 -3.84 2.79
CA ASP A 127 2.54 -3.04 3.92
C ASP A 127 4.02 -2.73 3.75
N LYS A 128 4.35 -1.44 3.78
CA LYS A 128 5.74 -0.96 3.72
C LYS A 128 6.16 -0.48 5.10
N GLN A 129 7.38 -0.81 5.47
CA GLN A 129 8.02 -0.34 6.70
C GLN A 129 9.42 0.19 6.44
N ILE A 130 9.88 1.07 7.32
CA ILE A 130 11.26 1.57 7.28
C ILE A 130 12.15 0.52 7.92
N GLY A 131 13.24 0.19 7.26
CA GLY A 131 14.26 -0.68 7.81
C GLY A 131 15.59 -0.48 7.10
N ARG A 132 16.56 -1.27 7.48
CA ARG A 132 17.91 -1.21 6.91
C ARG A 132 18.35 -2.58 6.44
N LYS A 133 19.11 -2.57 5.37
CA LYS A 133 19.82 -3.76 4.92
C LYS A 133 20.91 -4.06 5.93
N LEU A 134 20.92 -5.28 6.44
CA LEU A 134 21.97 -5.80 7.32
C LEU A 134 22.75 -6.89 6.60
N THR A 135 24.08 -6.77 6.59
CA THR A 135 24.98 -7.82 6.13
C THR A 135 25.71 -8.37 7.32
N ILE A 136 25.62 -9.69 7.53
CA ILE A 136 26.29 -10.42 8.62
C ILE A 136 27.25 -11.41 8.01
N GLY A 137 28.57 -11.15 8.20
CA GLY A 137 29.63 -12.11 7.87
C GLY A 137 29.88 -13.08 9.03
N THR A 138 29.87 -14.39 8.77
CA THR A 138 30.12 -15.41 9.79
C THR A 138 30.87 -16.61 9.19
N ASP A 139 31.35 -17.47 10.06
CA ASP A 139 31.86 -18.79 9.66
C ASP A 139 30.69 -19.80 9.52
N TYR A 140 31.01 -21.01 9.02
CA TYR A 140 30.00 -22.06 8.86
C TYR A 140 29.44 -22.58 10.19
N ASN A 141 30.14 -22.39 11.33
CA ASN A 141 29.66 -22.80 12.65
C ASN A 141 28.60 -21.80 13.18
N GLY A 142 28.74 -20.51 12.86
CA GLY A 142 27.80 -19.47 13.24
C GLY A 142 26.49 -19.46 12.39
N LEU A 143 26.55 -19.99 11.16
CA LEU A 143 25.47 -19.96 10.20
C LEU A 143 24.13 -20.48 10.76
N GLY A 144 24.14 -21.68 11.36
CA GLY A 144 22.91 -22.30 11.86
C GLY A 144 22.26 -21.51 12.99
N LYS A 145 23.05 -20.87 13.86
CA LYS A 145 22.52 -20.01 14.95
C LYS A 145 21.88 -18.76 14.38
N LEU A 146 22.52 -18.12 13.39
CA LEU A 146 21.99 -16.93 12.75
C LEU A 146 20.73 -17.22 11.95
N GLN A 147 20.68 -18.32 11.20
CA GLN A 147 19.46 -18.72 10.49
C GLN A 147 18.29 -18.96 11.45
N TYR A 148 18.54 -19.56 12.61
CA TYR A 148 17.51 -19.72 13.65
C TYR A 148 17.02 -18.37 14.19
N LEU A 149 17.92 -17.41 14.47
CA LEU A 149 17.54 -16.07 14.94
C LEU A 149 16.73 -15.29 13.90
N ILE A 150 17.15 -15.34 12.64
CA ILE A 150 16.46 -14.67 11.53
C ILE A 150 15.03 -15.22 11.39
N ALA A 151 14.88 -16.56 11.47
CA ALA A 151 13.56 -17.19 11.41
C ALA A 151 12.71 -16.89 12.65
N LYS A 152 13.29 -16.89 13.85
CA LYS A 152 12.61 -16.55 15.12
C LYS A 152 12.07 -15.12 15.09
N GLU A 153 12.85 -14.18 14.56
CA GLU A 153 12.50 -12.76 14.46
C GLU A 153 11.66 -12.44 13.21
N GLU A 154 11.34 -13.44 12.37
CA GLU A 154 10.55 -13.30 11.13
C GLU A 154 11.15 -12.25 10.18
N LEU A 155 12.50 -12.17 10.10
CA LEU A 155 13.17 -11.20 9.25
C LEU A 155 13.26 -11.68 7.81
N THR A 156 13.15 -10.74 6.87
CA THR A 156 13.23 -11.04 5.44
C THR A 156 14.68 -11.26 5.01
N MET A 157 15.02 -12.50 4.63
CA MET A 157 16.29 -12.83 3.99
C MET A 157 16.27 -12.34 2.54
N ILE A 158 17.27 -11.52 2.17
CA ILE A 158 17.43 -11.02 0.79
C ILE A 158 18.29 -11.99 0.00
N ASP A 159 19.45 -12.38 0.56
CA ASP A 159 20.44 -13.22 -0.11
C ASP A 159 21.35 -13.93 0.91
N THR A 160 22.04 -14.96 0.44
CA THR A 160 23.11 -15.64 1.18
C THR A 160 24.28 -15.91 0.23
N VAL A 161 25.44 -15.34 0.52
CA VAL A 161 26.66 -15.52 -0.28
C VAL A 161 27.58 -16.47 0.43
N TYR A 162 27.98 -17.52 -0.27
CA TYR A 162 28.91 -18.56 0.23
C TYR A 162 30.27 -18.40 -0.40
N THR A 163 31.28 -18.11 0.42
CA THR A 163 32.68 -18.03 0.05
C THR A 163 33.51 -18.80 1.08
N GLU A 164 34.72 -18.37 1.42
CA GLU A 164 35.47 -18.85 2.59
C GLU A 164 34.75 -18.53 3.90
N LYS A 165 33.93 -17.44 3.90
CA LYS A 165 32.94 -17.07 4.92
C LYS A 165 31.56 -17.10 4.32
N VAL A 166 30.54 -17.06 5.16
CA VAL A 166 29.16 -16.95 4.76
C VAL A 166 28.70 -15.51 5.06
N GLU A 167 28.09 -14.84 4.07
CA GLU A 167 27.46 -13.54 4.25
C GLU A 167 25.92 -13.69 4.14
N LEU A 168 25.22 -13.32 5.20
CA LEU A 168 23.77 -13.27 5.26
C LEU A 168 23.33 -11.81 5.04
N ILE A 169 22.47 -11.60 4.05
CA ILE A 169 21.95 -10.28 3.70
C ILE A 169 20.45 -10.27 3.97
N LEU A 170 20.00 -9.39 4.85
CA LEU A 170 18.61 -9.34 5.29
C LEU A 170 18.10 -7.90 5.44
N MET A 171 16.77 -7.74 5.45
CA MET A 171 16.11 -6.51 5.84
C MET A 171 15.69 -6.59 7.30
N VAL A 172 16.08 -5.58 8.08
CA VAL A 172 15.71 -5.46 9.49
C VAL A 172 14.86 -4.22 9.69
N PRO A 173 13.65 -4.35 10.27
CA PRO A 173 12.82 -3.20 10.65
C PRO A 173 13.61 -2.27 11.58
N LYS A 174 13.42 -0.97 11.41
CA LYS A 174 14.13 0.05 12.21
C LYS A 174 13.96 -0.16 13.73
N GLU A 175 12.80 -0.57 14.14
CA GLU A 175 12.47 -0.84 15.55
C GLU A 175 13.20 -2.04 16.14
N LYS A 176 13.64 -2.99 15.28
CA LYS A 176 14.36 -4.20 15.68
C LYS A 176 15.89 -4.07 15.55
N GLU A 177 16.43 -3.00 14.97
CA GLU A 177 17.87 -2.87 14.68
C GLU A 177 18.74 -3.15 15.91
N GLN A 178 18.52 -2.42 17.00
CA GLN A 178 19.36 -2.53 18.20
C GLN A 178 19.21 -3.89 18.92
N SER A 179 17.98 -4.40 19.01
CA SER A 179 17.73 -5.70 19.67
C SER A 179 18.34 -6.84 18.87
N PHE A 180 18.17 -6.83 17.55
CA PHE A 180 18.68 -7.89 16.69
C PHE A 180 20.22 -7.88 16.61
N GLU A 181 20.86 -6.72 16.52
CA GLU A 181 22.32 -6.60 16.55
C GLU A 181 22.90 -7.20 17.84
N LYS A 182 22.26 -6.94 18.97
CA LYS A 182 22.64 -7.54 20.25
C LYS A 182 22.50 -9.07 20.25
N GLU A 183 21.37 -9.61 19.75
CA GLU A 183 21.16 -11.06 19.63
C GLU A 183 22.19 -11.72 18.72
N VAL A 184 22.55 -11.10 17.59
CA VAL A 184 23.58 -11.57 16.66
C VAL A 184 24.93 -11.61 17.36
N THR A 185 25.31 -10.55 18.07
CA THR A 185 26.56 -10.47 18.82
C THR A 185 26.65 -11.55 19.90
N GLU A 186 25.58 -11.76 20.66
CA GLU A 186 25.51 -12.80 21.69
C GLU A 186 25.63 -14.22 21.09
N ALA A 187 24.85 -14.49 20.02
CA ALA A 187 24.80 -15.80 19.38
C ALA A 187 26.16 -16.22 18.76
N THR A 188 26.91 -15.25 18.27
CA THR A 188 28.20 -15.44 17.63
C THR A 188 29.39 -15.20 18.58
N SER A 189 29.13 -14.86 19.85
CA SER A 189 30.14 -14.47 20.83
C SER A 189 31.05 -13.34 20.32
N GLY A 190 30.47 -12.40 19.55
CA GLY A 190 31.17 -11.26 18.95
C GLY A 190 32.04 -11.59 17.71
N ASN A 191 31.93 -12.80 17.17
CA ASN A 191 32.74 -13.22 16.00
C ASN A 191 32.09 -12.95 14.64
N ALA A 192 30.90 -12.31 14.60
CA ALA A 192 30.25 -11.89 13.34
C ALA A 192 30.70 -10.50 12.91
N ASP A 193 30.94 -10.35 11.62
CA ASP A 193 31.17 -9.05 11.00
C ASP A 193 29.81 -8.44 10.66
N ILE A 194 29.44 -7.31 11.27
CA ILE A 194 28.13 -6.67 11.10
C ILE A 194 28.29 -5.36 10.32
N SER A 195 27.52 -5.21 9.24
CA SER A 195 27.51 -4.00 8.41
C SER A 195 26.08 -3.57 8.08
N TRP A 196 25.75 -2.32 8.40
CA TRP A 196 24.46 -1.70 8.13
C TRP A 196 24.48 -0.83 6.87
N GLY A 197 23.52 -1.03 5.98
CA GLY A 197 23.28 -0.17 4.82
C GLY A 197 22.41 1.05 5.17
N ASP A 198 21.92 1.75 4.16
CA ASP A 198 21.04 2.92 4.32
C ASP A 198 19.62 2.51 4.73
N GLU A 199 18.90 3.46 5.35
CA GLU A 199 17.46 3.30 5.61
C GLU A 199 16.70 3.28 4.29
N VAL A 200 15.81 2.32 4.13
CA VAL A 200 14.95 2.18 2.96
C VAL A 200 13.53 1.80 3.36
N LEU A 201 12.57 2.17 2.53
CA LEU A 201 11.19 1.73 2.64
C LEU A 201 11.04 0.42 1.86
N TYR A 202 10.65 -0.67 2.53
CA TYR A 202 10.50 -1.98 1.89
C TYR A 202 9.16 -2.63 2.21
N ALA A 203 8.70 -3.54 1.35
CA ALA A 203 7.50 -4.34 1.55
C ALA A 203 7.81 -5.58 2.40
N MET A 204 6.87 -5.92 3.28
CA MET A 204 6.88 -7.19 3.99
C MET A 204 6.12 -8.25 3.20
#